data_28118bff7abdd1171a4bc64c4a54ee0e
#
_entry.id   28118bff7abdd1171a4bc64c4a54ee0e
#
_cell.length_a   1.000
_cell.length_b   1.000
_cell.length_c   1.000
_cell.angle_alpha   90.00
_cell.angle_beta   90.00
_cell.angle_gamma   90.00
#
_symmetry.space_group_name_H-M   'P 1'
#
loop_
_entity.id
_entity.type
_entity.pdbx_description
1 polymer ?
#
loop_
_entity_poly.entity_id
_entity_poly.type
_entity_poly.pdbx_seq_one_letter_code
_entity_poly.pdbx_strand_id
1 'polypeptide(L)'
;AYFKVAHDEKHAFIVQIGDLEVKALGTSFNVSAYEDAKDVTVVLLEGKVGVYAQKISHIMKPGDKIEYNKATHKITATQVHPNDYIEWTKGNMYFEKESLENIMKTLSRIYDVEIRFDSNKLPNEYFTGTIPGGGIQNALNILMLTSPFYYEMDGSVIVLKEKL
;
A
#
# COMPACT_ATOMS: atom_id res chain seq x y z
N ALA A 1 3.32 7.87 -2.18
CA ALA A 1 4.07 8.62 -3.21
C ALA A 1 5.38 7.93 -3.54
N TYR A 2 5.80 7.98 -4.80
CA TYR A 2 7.12 7.54 -5.24
C TYR A 2 8.03 8.77 -5.41
N PHE A 3 9.20 8.71 -4.81
CA PHE A 3 10.19 9.76 -4.85
C PHE A 3 11.43 9.28 -5.59
N LYS A 4 11.91 10.10 -6.52
CA LYS A 4 13.21 9.95 -7.15
C LYS A 4 14.03 11.21 -6.82
N VAL A 5 14.90 11.08 -5.83
CA VAL A 5 15.67 12.20 -5.27
C VAL A 5 17.05 12.23 -5.92
N ALA A 6 17.44 13.39 -6.47
CA ALA A 6 18.79 13.58 -6.98
C ALA A 6 19.82 13.47 -5.84
N HIS A 7 21.02 13.00 -6.18
CA HIS A 7 22.10 12.89 -5.19
C HIS A 7 22.59 14.28 -4.77
N ASP A 8 22.44 14.61 -3.49
CA ASP A 8 22.98 15.84 -2.88
C ASP A 8 23.41 15.52 -1.44
N GLU A 9 24.72 15.51 -1.19
CA GLU A 9 25.28 15.22 0.13
C GLU A 9 25.05 16.35 1.15
N LYS A 10 24.77 17.56 0.67
CA LYS A 10 24.61 18.75 1.53
C LYS A 10 23.18 18.97 1.99
N HIS A 11 22.20 18.52 1.20
CA HIS A 11 20.78 18.77 1.46
C HIS A 11 20.01 17.45 1.46
N ALA A 12 19.68 16.97 2.64
CA ALA A 12 18.86 15.78 2.78
C ALA A 12 17.41 16.08 2.39
N PHE A 13 16.82 15.19 1.60
CA PHE A 13 15.38 15.18 1.35
C PHE A 13 14.68 14.45 2.49
N ILE A 14 13.72 15.10 3.14
CA ILE A 14 13.03 14.56 4.32
C ILE A 14 11.54 14.48 4.03
N VAL A 15 10.96 13.30 4.25
CA VAL A 15 9.51 13.07 4.28
C VAL A 15 9.10 12.90 5.74
N GLN A 16 8.28 13.83 6.24
CA GLN A 16 7.76 13.78 7.60
C GLN A 16 6.34 13.23 7.60
N ILE A 17 6.06 12.20 8.41
CA ILE A 17 4.76 11.56 8.53
C ILE A 17 4.46 11.36 10.01
N GLY A 18 3.79 12.35 10.62
CA GLY A 18 3.63 12.37 12.08
C GLY A 18 5.00 12.41 12.77
N ASP A 19 5.28 11.41 13.60
CA ASP A 19 6.56 11.24 14.31
C ASP A 19 7.59 10.39 13.54
N LEU A 20 7.23 9.89 12.36
CA LEU A 20 8.14 9.17 11.46
C LEU A 20 8.84 10.16 10.50
N GLU A 21 10.15 10.10 10.46
CA GLU A 21 10.99 10.83 9.51
C GLU A 21 11.68 9.85 8.56
N VAL A 22 11.56 10.09 7.26
CA VAL A 22 12.25 9.35 6.19
C VAL A 22 13.24 10.26 5.51
N LYS A 23 14.53 9.99 5.68
CA LYS A 23 15.64 10.85 5.20
C LYS A 23 16.40 10.19 4.07
N ALA A 24 16.49 10.88 2.95
CA ALA A 24 17.09 10.41 1.71
C ALA A 24 18.20 11.34 1.19
N LEU A 25 19.25 10.73 0.61
CA LEU A 25 20.39 11.43 0.00
C LEU A 25 20.68 10.80 -1.38
N GLY A 26 19.87 11.14 -2.39
CA GLY A 26 20.04 10.55 -3.73
C GLY A 26 19.51 9.13 -3.82
N THR A 27 18.19 8.98 -3.75
CA THR A 27 17.53 7.68 -3.59
C THR A 27 16.24 7.62 -4.38
N SER A 28 15.84 6.41 -4.75
CA SER A 28 14.50 6.11 -5.28
C SER A 28 13.75 5.26 -4.27
N PHE A 29 12.62 5.76 -3.75
CA PHE A 29 11.84 5.07 -2.73
C PHE A 29 10.35 5.39 -2.83
N ASN A 30 9.51 4.48 -2.34
CA ASN A 30 8.07 4.65 -2.25
C ASN A 30 7.62 4.79 -0.80
N VAL A 31 6.68 5.69 -0.55
CA VAL A 31 6.03 5.88 0.76
C VAL A 31 4.53 5.75 0.58
N SER A 32 3.90 4.89 1.37
CA SER A 32 2.46 4.75 1.51
C SER A 32 2.06 5.14 2.94
N ALA A 33 1.33 6.24 3.11
CA ALA A 33 0.98 6.84 4.40
C ALA A 33 -0.45 7.39 4.38
N TYR A 34 -1.42 6.55 4.06
CA TYR A 34 -2.83 6.95 4.07
C TYR A 34 -3.35 7.08 5.50
N GLU A 35 -4.26 8.03 5.75
CA GLU A 35 -4.79 8.30 7.10
C GLU A 35 -5.50 7.09 7.70
N ASP A 36 -6.30 6.39 6.89
CA ASP A 36 -7.08 5.21 7.24
C ASP A 36 -6.27 3.90 7.32
N ALA A 37 -4.99 3.92 6.91
CA ALA A 37 -4.11 2.77 7.04
C ALA A 37 -3.49 2.71 8.45
N LYS A 38 -3.40 1.49 9.02
CA LYS A 38 -2.76 1.25 10.33
C LYS A 38 -1.27 1.55 10.31
N ASP A 39 -0.64 1.28 9.17
CA ASP A 39 0.81 1.34 9.01
C ASP A 39 1.21 2.37 7.96
N VAL A 40 2.38 2.94 8.15
CA VAL A 40 3.13 3.64 7.10
C VAL A 40 4.11 2.64 6.51
N THR A 41 4.11 2.50 5.19
CA THR A 41 5.02 1.61 4.47
C THR A 41 6.05 2.43 3.70
N VAL A 42 7.33 2.09 3.87
CA VAL A 42 8.45 2.66 3.11
C VAL A 42 9.17 1.52 2.40
N VAL A 43 9.36 1.63 1.08
CA VAL A 43 10.11 0.65 0.28
C VAL A 43 11.23 1.35 -0.46
N LEU A 44 12.45 0.83 -0.31
CA LEU A 44 13.63 1.39 -0.96
C LEU A 44 13.95 0.63 -2.24
N LEU A 45 14.00 1.36 -3.37
CA LEU A 45 14.38 0.83 -4.68
C LEU A 45 15.88 0.97 -4.93
N GLU A 46 16.41 2.18 -4.68
CA GLU A 46 17.81 2.50 -5.01
C GLU A 46 18.39 3.49 -4.00
N GLY A 47 19.66 3.34 -3.67
CA GLY A 47 20.40 4.23 -2.79
C GLY A 47 20.32 3.83 -1.32
N LYS A 48 20.20 4.81 -0.42
CA LYS A 48 20.19 4.62 1.03
C LYS A 48 19.21 5.58 1.69
N VAL A 49 18.33 5.05 2.54
CA VAL A 49 17.33 5.81 3.29
C VAL A 49 17.46 5.53 4.77
N GLY A 50 17.43 6.59 5.58
CA GLY A 50 17.28 6.48 7.03
C GLY A 50 15.83 6.69 7.42
N VAL A 51 15.28 5.80 8.23
CA VAL A 51 13.95 5.90 8.83
C VAL A 51 14.10 6.11 10.33
N TYR A 52 13.51 7.16 10.84
CA TYR A 52 13.65 7.58 12.24
C TYR A 52 12.27 7.77 12.87
N ALA A 53 12.05 7.16 14.03
CA ALA A 53 10.85 7.34 14.82
C ALA A 53 11.20 7.28 16.31
N GLN A 54 10.94 8.36 17.07
CA GLN A 54 11.25 8.47 18.49
C GLN A 54 12.73 8.08 18.79
N LYS A 55 12.96 6.92 19.42
CA LYS A 55 14.30 6.39 19.77
C LYS A 55 14.79 5.32 18.80
N ILE A 56 14.03 5.03 17.75
CA ILE A 56 14.34 3.96 16.78
C ILE A 56 14.87 4.61 15.52
N SER A 57 15.98 4.08 15.03
CA SER A 57 16.51 4.42 13.71
C SER A 57 16.81 3.15 12.92
N HIS A 58 16.47 3.15 11.64
CA HIS A 58 16.76 2.05 10.73
C HIS A 58 17.32 2.58 9.42
N ILE A 59 18.44 2.01 8.98
CA ILE A 59 19.06 2.35 7.69
C ILE A 59 18.68 1.26 6.70
N MET A 60 17.93 1.66 5.68
CA MET A 60 17.44 0.78 4.63
C MET A 60 18.48 0.55 3.54
N LYS A 61 18.45 -0.65 2.95
CA LYS A 61 19.14 -1.04 1.72
C LYS A 61 18.11 -1.31 0.61
N PRO A 62 18.50 -1.27 -0.68
CA PRO A 62 17.59 -1.63 -1.77
C PRO A 62 16.94 -3.01 -1.55
N GLY A 63 15.63 -3.07 -1.73
CA GLY A 63 14.80 -4.24 -1.43
C GLY A 63 14.25 -4.29 0.00
N ASP A 64 14.66 -3.38 0.90
CA ASP A 64 14.04 -3.29 2.22
C ASP A 64 12.66 -2.65 2.13
N LYS A 65 11.69 -3.26 2.84
CA LYS A 65 10.40 -2.69 3.19
C LYS A 65 10.35 -2.47 4.70
N ILE A 66 9.97 -1.26 5.11
CA ILE A 66 9.67 -0.92 6.50
C ILE A 66 8.17 -0.67 6.63
N GLU A 67 7.57 -1.29 7.63
CA GLU A 67 6.21 -1.04 8.08
C GLU A 67 6.26 -0.44 9.50
N TYR A 68 5.78 0.78 9.61
CA TYR A 68 5.68 1.52 10.87
C TYR A 68 4.23 1.58 11.32
N ASN A 69 3.91 0.92 12.43
CA ASN A 69 2.58 0.91 12.99
C ASN A 69 2.30 2.20 13.76
N LYS A 70 1.31 2.96 13.31
CA LYS A 70 0.97 4.29 13.84
C LYS A 70 0.51 4.27 15.31
N ALA A 71 -0.13 3.18 15.75
CA ALA A 71 -0.67 3.06 17.10
C ALA A 71 0.35 2.56 18.11
N THR A 72 1.16 1.57 17.72
CA THR A 72 2.12 0.91 18.61
C THR A 72 3.54 1.45 18.47
N HIS A 73 3.80 2.31 17.46
CA HIS A 73 5.12 2.84 17.09
C HIS A 73 6.17 1.76 16.79
N LYS A 74 5.70 0.54 16.46
CA LYS A 74 6.57 -0.57 16.13
C LYS A 74 7.01 -0.50 14.67
N ILE A 75 8.30 -0.74 14.44
CA ILE A 75 8.90 -0.90 13.12
C ILE A 75 9.11 -2.40 12.84
N THR A 76 8.68 -2.84 11.67
CA THR A 76 8.96 -4.17 11.11
C THR A 76 9.70 -4.00 9.79
N ALA A 77 10.82 -4.68 9.62
CA ALA A 77 11.62 -4.65 8.40
C ALA A 77 11.57 -6.01 7.71
N THR A 78 11.32 -6.03 6.40
CA THR A 78 11.28 -7.23 5.56
C THR A 78 11.96 -6.97 4.22
N GLN A 79 12.32 -8.03 3.49
CA GLN A 79 12.83 -7.96 2.12
C GLN A 79 11.70 -8.21 1.13
N VAL A 80 11.64 -7.40 0.07
CA VAL A 80 10.62 -7.48 -0.97
C VAL A 80 11.20 -7.26 -2.36
N HIS A 81 10.41 -7.49 -3.41
CA HIS A 81 10.69 -7.01 -4.76
C HIS A 81 10.21 -5.56 -4.89
N PRO A 82 11.12 -4.56 -4.82
CA PRO A 82 10.70 -3.16 -4.64
C PRO A 82 9.91 -2.61 -5.83
N ASN A 83 10.08 -3.16 -7.04
CA ASN A 83 9.33 -2.73 -8.22
C ASN A 83 7.83 -2.99 -8.12
N ASP A 84 7.41 -4.01 -7.36
CA ASP A 84 5.99 -4.32 -7.16
C ASP A 84 5.26 -3.15 -6.47
N TYR A 85 5.97 -2.46 -5.58
CA TYR A 85 5.44 -1.33 -4.81
C TYR A 85 5.36 0.00 -5.56
N ILE A 86 5.83 0.04 -6.80
CA ILE A 86 5.67 1.20 -7.70
C ILE A 86 4.82 0.88 -8.94
N GLU A 87 4.21 -0.31 -9.01
CA GLU A 87 3.30 -0.69 -10.12
C GLU A 87 2.14 0.31 -10.29
N TRP A 88 1.71 0.98 -9.22
CA TRP A 88 0.70 2.03 -9.27
C TRP A 88 1.09 3.21 -10.18
N THR A 89 2.37 3.48 -10.37
CA THR A 89 2.86 4.52 -11.30
C THR A 89 2.55 4.18 -12.77
N LYS A 90 2.28 2.91 -13.05
CA LYS A 90 1.86 2.38 -14.37
C LYS A 90 0.35 2.15 -14.44
N GLY A 91 -0.39 2.52 -13.38
CA GLY A 91 -1.82 2.28 -13.26
C GLY A 91 -2.20 0.88 -12.77
N ASN A 92 -1.23 0.04 -12.36
CA ASN A 92 -1.48 -1.27 -11.78
C ASN A 92 -1.54 -1.18 -10.25
N MET A 93 -2.15 -2.16 -9.60
CA MET A 93 -2.22 -2.24 -8.13
C MET A 93 -1.62 -3.57 -7.69
N TYR A 94 -0.54 -3.53 -6.93
CA TYR A 94 0.05 -4.71 -6.32
C TYR A 94 -0.40 -4.85 -4.87
N PHE A 95 -0.79 -6.05 -4.48
CA PHE A 95 -1.16 -6.42 -3.12
C PHE A 95 -0.35 -7.65 -2.68
N GLU A 96 0.12 -7.65 -1.44
CA GLU A 96 0.86 -8.76 -0.85
C GLU A 96 0.21 -9.17 0.46
N LYS A 97 -0.44 -10.35 0.50
CA LYS A 97 -1.19 -10.84 1.67
C LYS A 97 -2.09 -9.76 2.26
N GLU A 98 -2.77 -9.03 1.39
CA GLU A 98 -3.63 -7.93 1.79
C GLU A 98 -5.06 -8.42 2.01
N SER A 99 -5.70 -7.95 3.07
CA SER A 99 -7.09 -8.29 3.36
C SER A 99 -8.03 -7.69 2.32
N LEU A 100 -9.11 -8.40 2.01
CA LEU A 100 -10.12 -7.91 1.08
C LEU A 100 -10.72 -6.58 1.56
N GLU A 101 -10.83 -6.38 2.88
CA GLU A 101 -11.23 -5.10 3.47
C GLU A 101 -10.32 -3.94 3.05
N ASN A 102 -9.01 -4.10 3.17
CA ASN A 102 -8.05 -3.06 2.82
C ASN A 102 -7.96 -2.85 1.31
N ILE A 103 -8.09 -3.92 0.53
CA ILE A 103 -8.18 -3.83 -0.93
C ILE A 103 -9.40 -2.99 -1.33
N MET A 104 -10.57 -3.27 -0.74
CA MET A 104 -11.80 -2.52 -1.04
C MET A 104 -11.71 -1.05 -0.61
N LYS A 105 -11.08 -0.75 0.52
CA LYS A 105 -10.77 0.64 0.91
C LYS A 105 -9.89 1.35 -0.13
N THR A 106 -8.90 0.64 -0.65
CA THR A 106 -8.01 1.18 -1.70
C THR A 106 -8.76 1.42 -3.01
N LEU A 107 -9.58 0.47 -3.45
CA LEU A 107 -10.42 0.62 -4.65
C LEU A 107 -11.44 1.75 -4.50
N SER A 108 -12.09 1.87 -3.33
CA SER A 108 -13.02 2.96 -3.03
C SER A 108 -12.38 4.34 -3.21
N ARG A 109 -11.14 4.51 -2.74
CA ARG A 109 -10.38 5.77 -2.89
C ARG A 109 -10.00 6.07 -4.34
N ILE A 110 -9.50 5.03 -5.05
CA ILE A 110 -9.00 5.21 -6.43
C ILE A 110 -10.13 5.53 -7.40
N TYR A 111 -11.28 4.89 -7.22
CA TYR A 111 -12.41 4.98 -8.16
C TYR A 111 -13.56 5.83 -7.67
N ASP A 112 -13.44 6.45 -6.49
CA ASP A 112 -14.47 7.28 -5.87
C ASP A 112 -15.85 6.58 -5.81
N VAL A 113 -15.84 5.36 -5.28
CA VAL A 113 -17.04 4.52 -5.12
C VAL A 113 -17.19 4.06 -3.67
N GLU A 114 -18.41 3.84 -3.23
CA GLU A 114 -18.68 3.23 -1.94
C GLU A 114 -18.74 1.70 -2.08
N ILE A 115 -17.95 0.97 -1.29
CA ILE A 115 -17.96 -0.50 -1.29
C ILE A 115 -18.36 -0.99 0.09
N ARG A 116 -19.36 -1.88 0.13
CA ARG A 116 -19.91 -2.49 1.35
C ARG A 116 -19.81 -4.01 1.28
N PHE A 117 -19.67 -4.64 2.43
CA PHE A 117 -19.75 -6.09 2.58
C PHE A 117 -21.09 -6.49 3.15
N ASP A 118 -21.74 -7.49 2.55
CA ASP A 118 -22.96 -8.13 3.04
C ASP A 118 -22.63 -9.41 3.86
N SER A 119 -21.37 -9.60 4.23
CA SER A 119 -20.87 -10.74 5.01
C SER A 119 -19.73 -10.31 5.91
N ASN A 120 -19.70 -10.83 7.14
CA ASN A 120 -18.63 -10.57 8.10
C ASN A 120 -17.37 -11.44 7.85
N LYS A 121 -17.41 -12.40 6.94
CA LYS A 121 -16.28 -13.27 6.61
C LYS A 121 -15.41 -12.70 5.51
N LEU A 122 -16.02 -12.15 4.46
CA LEU A 122 -15.32 -11.61 3.29
C LEU A 122 -14.21 -10.59 3.60
N PRO A 123 -14.36 -9.67 4.57
CA PRO A 123 -13.31 -8.71 4.89
C PRO A 123 -11.96 -9.35 5.28
N ASN A 124 -12.00 -10.59 5.80
CA ASN A 124 -10.84 -11.30 6.31
C ASN A 124 -10.19 -12.24 5.27
N GLU A 125 -10.72 -12.31 4.04
CA GLU A 125 -10.07 -13.00 2.93
C GLU A 125 -8.82 -12.24 2.47
N TYR A 126 -7.79 -12.95 2.02
CA TYR A 126 -6.50 -12.37 1.65
C TYR A 126 -6.19 -12.60 0.19
N PHE A 127 -5.59 -11.61 -0.42
CA PHE A 127 -5.16 -11.65 -1.81
C PHE A 127 -3.67 -11.28 -1.94
N THR A 128 -2.98 -11.97 -2.85
CA THR A 128 -1.63 -11.60 -3.29
C THR A 128 -1.59 -11.61 -4.81
N GLY A 129 -1.20 -10.50 -5.40
CA GLY A 129 -1.06 -10.38 -6.85
C GLY A 129 -1.14 -8.95 -7.35
N THR A 130 -1.04 -8.81 -8.65
CA THR A 130 -1.18 -7.52 -9.34
C THR A 130 -2.52 -7.47 -10.07
N ILE A 131 -3.27 -6.41 -9.81
CA ILE A 131 -4.49 -6.06 -10.54
C ILE A 131 -4.11 -5.01 -11.59
N PRO A 132 -4.19 -5.32 -12.90
CA PRO A 132 -3.96 -4.35 -13.95
C PRO A 132 -4.99 -3.22 -13.91
N GLY A 133 -4.62 -2.04 -14.37
CA GLY A 133 -5.55 -0.95 -14.61
C GLY A 133 -6.71 -1.37 -15.54
N GLY A 134 -7.82 -0.63 -15.52
CA GLY A 134 -8.99 -0.96 -16.35
C GLY A 134 -10.33 -0.70 -15.68
N GLY A 135 -10.30 0.04 -14.58
CA GLY A 135 -11.51 0.44 -13.85
C GLY A 135 -11.93 -0.52 -12.77
N ILE A 136 -12.91 -0.07 -11.97
CA ILE A 136 -13.39 -0.80 -10.80
C ILE A 136 -13.96 -2.19 -11.15
N GLN A 137 -14.70 -2.31 -12.24
CA GLN A 137 -15.28 -3.58 -12.66
C GLN A 137 -14.22 -4.62 -13.00
N ASN A 138 -13.13 -4.19 -13.70
CA ASN A 138 -12.01 -5.07 -14.00
C ASN A 138 -11.34 -5.56 -12.71
N ALA A 139 -11.11 -4.68 -11.76
CA ALA A 139 -10.50 -5.04 -10.48
C ALA A 139 -11.36 -6.05 -9.71
N LEU A 140 -12.66 -5.81 -9.59
CA LEU A 140 -13.59 -6.71 -8.92
C LEU A 140 -13.69 -8.07 -9.61
N ASN A 141 -13.74 -8.09 -10.96
CA ASN A 141 -13.79 -9.34 -11.72
C ASN A 141 -12.54 -10.21 -11.49
N ILE A 142 -11.35 -9.60 -11.43
CA ILE A 142 -10.11 -10.31 -11.14
C ILE A 142 -10.13 -10.89 -9.73
N LEU A 143 -10.53 -10.10 -8.73
CA LEU A 143 -10.63 -10.57 -7.35
C LEU A 143 -11.64 -11.72 -7.19
N MET A 144 -12.76 -11.68 -7.93
CA MET A 144 -13.77 -12.74 -7.93
C MET A 144 -13.27 -14.10 -8.46
N LEU A 145 -12.15 -14.13 -9.20
CA LEU A 145 -11.56 -15.39 -9.67
C LEU A 145 -10.90 -16.18 -8.53
N THR A 146 -10.47 -15.52 -7.49
CA THR A 146 -9.71 -16.12 -6.38
C THR A 146 -10.38 -16.00 -5.03
N SER A 147 -11.41 -15.17 -4.91
CA SER A 147 -12.13 -14.92 -3.66
C SER A 147 -13.61 -15.34 -3.78
N PRO A 148 -14.21 -15.85 -2.70
CA PRO A 148 -15.55 -16.45 -2.73
C PRO A 148 -16.65 -15.38 -2.63
N PHE A 149 -16.63 -14.36 -3.50
CA PHE A 149 -17.67 -13.33 -3.54
C PHE A 149 -18.20 -13.08 -4.95
N TYR A 150 -19.35 -12.47 -5.02
CA TYR A 150 -19.86 -11.73 -6.19
C TYR A 150 -20.25 -10.32 -5.75
N TYR A 151 -20.52 -9.44 -6.69
CA TYR A 151 -20.92 -8.07 -6.35
C TYR A 151 -22.16 -7.63 -7.14
N GLU A 152 -22.89 -6.69 -6.55
CA GLU A 152 -23.98 -5.96 -7.17
C GLU A 152 -23.64 -4.46 -7.16
N MET A 153 -24.02 -3.75 -8.20
CA MET A 153 -23.78 -2.30 -8.32
C MET A 153 -25.12 -1.58 -8.37
N ASP A 154 -25.27 -0.56 -7.53
CA ASP A 154 -26.37 0.38 -7.54
C ASP A 154 -25.83 1.82 -7.54
N GLY A 155 -25.74 2.41 -8.73
CA GLY A 155 -25.05 3.68 -8.91
C GLY A 155 -23.57 3.61 -8.52
N SER A 156 -23.16 4.42 -7.56
CA SER A 156 -21.78 4.45 -7.01
C SER A 156 -21.58 3.52 -5.81
N VAL A 157 -22.61 2.77 -5.40
CA VAL A 157 -22.53 1.81 -4.30
C VAL A 157 -22.34 0.41 -4.85
N ILE A 158 -21.35 -0.30 -4.33
CA ILE A 158 -21.01 -1.68 -4.68
C ILE A 158 -21.17 -2.54 -3.43
N VAL A 159 -21.95 -3.61 -3.52
CA VAL A 159 -22.17 -4.54 -2.42
C VAL A 159 -21.54 -5.87 -2.76
N LEU A 160 -20.58 -6.32 -1.95
CA LEU A 160 -19.95 -7.64 -2.05
C LEU A 160 -20.75 -8.67 -1.26
N LYS A 161 -21.12 -9.75 -1.90
CA LYS A 161 -21.91 -10.85 -1.34
C LYS A 161 -21.12 -12.16 -1.42
N GLU A 162 -21.24 -12.99 -0.38
CA GLU A 162 -20.58 -14.29 -0.33
C GLU A 162 -21.19 -15.24 -1.37
N LYS A 163 -20.32 -15.96 -2.11
CA LYS A 163 -20.77 -17.11 -2.94
C LYS A 163 -21.12 -18.27 -2.02
N LEU A 164 -22.31 -18.80 -2.17
CA LEU A 164 -22.79 -20.01 -1.48
C LEU A 164 -22.09 -21.28 -2.00
#